data_326274a1557989aa227dc5a3e64df223
#
_entry.id   326274a1557989aa227dc5a3e64df223
#
_cell.length_a   1.000
_cell.length_b   1.000
_cell.length_c   1.000
_cell.angle_alpha   90.00
_cell.angle_beta   90.00
_cell.angle_gamma   90.00
#
_symmetry.space_group_name_H-M   'P 1'
#
loop_
_entity.id
_entity.type
_entity.pdbx_description
1 polymer ?
#
loop_
_entity_poly.entity_id
_entity_poly.type
_entity_poly.pdbx_seq_one_letter_code
_entity_poly.pdbx_strand_id
1 'polypeptide(L)'
;PYRRQRQMCIETDTIFTRPFKAGANSPRYLVEKAWTPENPNAEYPRLSLNPPNTNNSYASSFWYRDGKYLRLKSVHLGYTLPKNWTNKLRIQKVKVYIEGNNLCTWSGLPEGVDPEWPGVTNGYYPQQRTVVGGLEVSF
;
A
#
# COMPACT_ATOMS: atom_id res chain seq x y z
N PRO A 1 32.01 -4.93 5.17
CA PRO A 1 31.26 -5.15 3.94
C PRO A 1 29.81 -4.69 4.05
N TYR A 2 29.43 -3.91 3.08
CA TYR A 2 28.11 -3.32 2.97
C TYR A 2 27.19 -4.31 2.23
N ARG A 3 26.11 -4.76 2.86
CA ARG A 3 25.14 -5.60 2.19
C ARG A 3 23.83 -4.84 2.04
N ARG A 4 23.45 -4.53 0.79
CA ARG A 4 22.21 -3.88 0.43
C ARG A 4 21.32 -4.90 -0.31
N GLN A 5 20.13 -5.10 0.18
CA GLN A 5 19.13 -5.96 -0.45
C GLN A 5 17.85 -5.16 -0.67
N ARG A 6 17.33 -5.18 -1.90
CA ARG A 6 16.06 -4.53 -2.28
C ARG A 6 15.18 -5.55 -2.96
N GLN A 7 13.93 -5.56 -2.61
CA GLN A 7 12.90 -6.30 -3.32
C GLN A 7 11.84 -5.33 -3.79
N MET A 8 11.58 -5.33 -5.10
CA MET A 8 10.58 -4.51 -5.76
C MET A 8 9.63 -5.43 -6.54
N CYS A 9 8.34 -5.14 -6.48
CA CYS A 9 7.32 -5.81 -7.29
C CYS A 9 6.70 -4.80 -8.23
N ILE A 10 6.57 -5.20 -9.50
CA ILE A 10 5.88 -4.48 -10.55
C ILE A 10 4.84 -5.46 -11.10
N GLU A 11 3.58 -5.09 -11.01
CA GLU A 11 2.48 -5.87 -11.58
C GLU A 11 1.61 -4.97 -12.45
N THR A 12 1.02 -5.58 -13.47
CA THR A 12 0.15 -4.89 -14.42
C THR A 12 -1.18 -5.62 -14.47
N ASP A 13 -2.17 -5.09 -13.79
CA ASP A 13 -3.51 -5.67 -13.76
C ASP A 13 -4.58 -4.58 -13.83
N THR A 14 -5.82 -4.99 -14.10
CA THR A 14 -6.97 -4.10 -14.14
C THR A 14 -7.85 -4.38 -12.92
N ILE A 15 -8.02 -3.37 -12.06
CA ILE A 15 -8.78 -3.51 -10.82
C ILE A 15 -10.17 -2.90 -10.97
N PHE A 16 -11.18 -3.69 -10.61
CA PHE A 16 -12.56 -3.22 -10.53
C PHE A 16 -12.85 -2.61 -9.16
N THR A 17 -13.02 -1.28 -9.13
CA THR A 17 -13.34 -0.53 -7.92
C THR A 17 -14.83 -0.24 -7.86
N ARG A 18 -15.61 -1.12 -7.25
CA ARG A 18 -17.05 -0.92 -7.08
C ARG A 18 -17.33 -0.07 -5.83
N PRO A 19 -17.88 1.15 -5.97
CA PRO A 19 -17.98 2.09 -4.85
C PRO A 19 -19.14 1.82 -3.91
N PHE A 20 -20.21 1.15 -4.40
CA PHE A 20 -21.44 0.98 -3.63
C PHE A 20 -21.70 -0.49 -3.37
N LYS A 21 -21.60 -0.89 -2.13
CA LYS A 21 -22.05 -2.20 -1.66
C LYS A 21 -23.02 -1.97 -0.50
N ALA A 22 -24.20 -2.55 -0.60
CA ALA A 22 -25.18 -2.51 0.49
C ALA A 22 -24.55 -3.04 1.79
N GLY A 23 -24.69 -2.28 2.89
CA GLY A 23 -24.14 -2.64 4.19
C GLY A 23 -22.65 -2.40 4.39
N ALA A 24 -21.96 -1.72 3.47
CA ALA A 24 -20.57 -1.33 3.62
C ALA A 24 -20.39 0.19 3.64
N ASN A 25 -19.34 0.66 4.32
CA ASN A 25 -18.96 2.07 4.31
C ASN A 25 -18.37 2.46 2.96
N SER A 26 -18.69 3.67 2.49
CA SER A 26 -18.08 4.25 1.31
C SER A 26 -16.73 4.86 1.63
N PRO A 27 -15.70 4.67 0.78
CA PRO A 27 -14.43 5.36 0.94
C PRO A 27 -14.59 6.88 0.89
N ARG A 28 -13.76 7.60 1.65
CA ARG A 28 -13.82 9.06 1.78
C ARG A 28 -13.75 9.80 0.44
N TYR A 29 -12.84 9.36 -0.46
CA TYR A 29 -12.68 9.99 -1.78
C TYR A 29 -13.94 9.92 -2.64
N LEU A 30 -14.77 8.87 -2.47
CA LEU A 30 -16.05 8.75 -3.17
C LEU A 30 -17.08 9.76 -2.64
N VAL A 31 -17.11 9.97 -1.33
CA VAL A 31 -18.02 10.95 -0.71
C VAL A 31 -17.64 12.36 -1.14
N GLU A 32 -16.36 12.69 -1.11
CA GLU A 32 -15.85 14.04 -1.45
C GLU A 32 -16.03 14.36 -2.94
N LYS A 33 -15.93 13.36 -3.82
CA LYS A 33 -16.02 13.51 -5.27
C LYS A 33 -17.35 13.05 -5.86
N ALA A 34 -18.34 12.77 -5.03
CA ALA A 34 -19.68 12.40 -5.48
C ALA A 34 -20.47 13.64 -5.95
N TRP A 35 -21.41 13.39 -6.85
CA TRP A 35 -22.31 14.42 -7.33
C TRP A 35 -23.22 14.93 -6.20
N THR A 36 -23.27 16.24 -6.05
CA THR A 36 -24.20 16.98 -5.19
C THR A 36 -24.76 18.17 -5.96
N PRO A 37 -25.86 18.79 -5.54
CA PRO A 37 -26.34 20.02 -6.17
C PRO A 37 -25.31 21.17 -6.19
N GLU A 38 -24.43 21.20 -5.20
CA GLU A 38 -23.33 22.17 -5.08
C GLU A 38 -22.12 21.81 -5.96
N ASN A 39 -21.98 20.53 -6.34
CA ASN A 39 -20.91 20.02 -7.20
C ASN A 39 -21.47 19.24 -8.40
N PRO A 40 -22.06 19.91 -9.40
CA PRO A 40 -22.69 19.26 -10.55
C PRO A 40 -21.71 18.60 -11.51
N ASN A 41 -20.42 18.98 -11.50
CA ASN A 41 -19.36 18.43 -12.34
C ASN A 41 -18.52 17.36 -11.63
N ALA A 42 -19.10 16.66 -10.66
CA ALA A 42 -18.43 15.64 -9.89
C ALA A 42 -17.97 14.44 -10.71
N GLU A 43 -16.85 13.82 -10.30
CA GLU A 43 -16.28 12.64 -10.96
C GLU A 43 -17.17 11.39 -10.78
N TYR A 44 -17.86 11.28 -9.64
CA TYR A 44 -18.67 10.10 -9.28
C TYR A 44 -20.16 10.44 -9.22
N PRO A 45 -21.02 9.45 -9.50
CA PRO A 45 -22.45 9.64 -9.43
C PRO A 45 -22.90 9.90 -7.98
N ARG A 46 -24.14 10.41 -7.86
CA ARG A 46 -24.78 10.66 -6.56
C ARG A 46 -24.80 9.42 -5.68
N LEU A 47 -24.39 9.57 -4.43
CA LEU A 47 -24.53 8.54 -3.41
C LEU A 47 -25.99 8.39 -3.00
N SER A 48 -26.53 7.16 -3.05
CA SER A 48 -27.89 6.85 -2.61
C SER A 48 -27.94 5.48 -1.96
N LEU A 49 -28.64 5.38 -0.83
CA LEU A 49 -28.92 4.10 -0.17
C LEU A 49 -29.90 3.25 -0.98
N ASN A 50 -30.86 3.89 -1.63
CA ASN A 50 -31.86 3.26 -2.50
C ASN A 50 -31.82 3.95 -3.87
N PRO A 51 -30.89 3.58 -4.76
CA PRO A 51 -30.81 4.19 -6.07
C PRO A 51 -32.07 3.84 -6.88
N PRO A 52 -32.65 4.80 -7.62
CA PRO A 52 -33.85 4.57 -8.42
C PRO A 52 -33.61 3.59 -9.58
N ASN A 53 -32.36 3.37 -9.93
CA ASN A 53 -31.94 2.36 -10.90
C ASN A 53 -30.67 1.65 -10.40
N THR A 54 -30.40 0.48 -10.95
CA THR A 54 -29.24 -0.34 -10.60
C THR A 54 -28.04 -0.10 -11.52
N ASN A 55 -28.07 0.88 -12.41
CA ASN A 55 -27.01 1.11 -13.41
C ASN A 55 -25.63 1.28 -12.79
N ASN A 56 -25.54 1.97 -11.66
CA ASN A 56 -24.28 2.16 -10.94
C ASN A 56 -23.78 0.88 -10.23
N SER A 57 -24.60 -0.17 -10.21
CA SER A 57 -24.26 -1.46 -9.60
C SER A 57 -23.71 -2.46 -10.60
N TYR A 58 -23.82 -2.20 -11.90
CA TYR A 58 -23.27 -3.07 -12.93
C TYR A 58 -21.79 -2.82 -13.17
N ALA A 59 -21.08 -3.88 -13.56
CA ALA A 59 -19.72 -3.77 -14.04
C ALA A 59 -19.69 -2.94 -15.34
N SER A 60 -18.93 -1.85 -15.32
CA SER A 60 -18.75 -1.00 -16.49
C SER A 60 -17.31 -0.51 -16.54
N SER A 61 -16.86 -0.09 -17.73
CA SER A 61 -15.52 0.47 -17.93
C SER A 61 -15.24 1.69 -17.04
N PHE A 62 -16.28 2.39 -16.59
CA PHE A 62 -16.17 3.51 -15.66
C PHE A 62 -15.56 3.13 -14.31
N TRP A 63 -15.81 1.89 -13.85
CA TRP A 63 -15.32 1.39 -12.56
C TRP A 63 -13.99 0.64 -12.65
N TYR A 64 -13.50 0.38 -13.86
CA TYR A 64 -12.19 -0.22 -14.02
C TYR A 64 -11.09 0.83 -13.89
N ARG A 65 -10.09 0.50 -13.11
CA ARG A 65 -8.89 1.32 -12.92
C ARG A 65 -7.66 0.53 -13.32
N ASP A 66 -6.64 1.23 -13.78
CA ASP A 66 -5.33 0.64 -14.06
C ASP A 66 -4.69 0.23 -12.71
N GLY A 67 -4.52 -1.06 -12.54
CA GLY A 67 -3.97 -1.67 -11.34
C GLY A 67 -2.45 -1.70 -11.31
N LYS A 68 -1.76 -1.13 -12.29
CA LYS A 68 -0.30 -1.08 -12.32
C LYS A 68 0.25 -0.42 -11.08
N TYR A 69 1.23 -1.06 -10.47
CA TYR A 69 1.89 -0.49 -9.31
C TYR A 69 3.37 -0.87 -9.22
N LEU A 70 4.09 -0.07 -8.48
CA LEU A 70 5.46 -0.31 -8.08
C LEU A 70 5.55 -0.22 -6.56
N ARG A 71 6.00 -1.30 -5.92
CA ARG A 71 6.15 -1.35 -4.46
C ARG A 71 7.58 -1.65 -4.03
N LEU A 72 8.09 -0.85 -3.12
CA LEU A 72 9.33 -1.13 -2.41
C LEU A 72 9.02 -2.03 -1.20
N LYS A 73 9.03 -3.35 -1.43
CA LYS A 73 8.59 -4.36 -0.44
C LYS A 73 9.55 -4.48 0.73
N SER A 74 10.84 -4.60 0.45
CA SER A 74 11.81 -4.67 1.53
C SER A 74 13.13 -3.99 1.18
N VAL A 75 13.71 -3.35 2.19
CA VAL A 75 15.07 -2.82 2.14
C VAL A 75 15.77 -3.26 3.38
N HIS A 76 16.89 -3.93 3.23
CA HIS A 76 17.76 -4.33 4.35
C HIS A 76 19.13 -3.70 4.18
N LEU A 77 19.56 -2.94 5.18
CA LEU A 77 20.87 -2.34 5.25
C LEU A 77 21.57 -2.89 6.49
N GLY A 78 22.70 -3.55 6.30
CA GLY A 78 23.49 -4.07 7.40
C GLY A 78 24.95 -3.62 7.30
N TYR A 79 25.51 -3.21 8.42
CA TYR A 79 26.92 -2.85 8.53
C TYR A 79 27.57 -3.66 9.64
N THR A 80 28.67 -4.33 9.32
CA THR A 80 29.49 -5.05 10.31
C THR A 80 30.69 -4.19 10.68
N LEU A 81 30.86 -3.93 11.94
CA LEU A 81 31.99 -3.12 12.45
C LEU A 81 33.32 -3.78 12.14
N PRO A 82 34.35 -2.99 11.79
CA PRO A 82 35.71 -3.50 11.59
C PRO A 82 36.28 -4.14 12.85
N LYS A 83 37.05 -5.20 12.69
CA LYS A 83 37.70 -5.93 13.80
C LYS A 83 38.59 -5.07 14.68
N ASN A 84 39.17 -4.00 14.13
CA ASN A 84 40.04 -3.08 14.90
C ASN A 84 39.29 -2.39 16.05
N TRP A 85 37.98 -2.23 15.94
CA TRP A 85 37.14 -1.61 16.98
C TRP A 85 36.61 -2.66 17.96
N THR A 86 36.21 -3.82 17.46
CA THR A 86 35.63 -4.90 18.28
C THR A 86 36.67 -5.62 19.14
N ASN A 87 37.88 -5.79 18.65
CA ASN A 87 38.98 -6.46 19.40
C ASN A 87 39.35 -5.73 20.71
N LYS A 88 39.24 -4.39 20.73
CA LYS A 88 39.51 -3.61 21.97
C LYS A 88 38.49 -3.95 23.07
N LEU A 89 37.29 -4.37 22.71
CA LEU A 89 36.21 -4.71 23.62
C LEU A 89 36.04 -6.21 23.85
N ARG A 90 36.96 -7.05 23.32
CA ARG A 90 36.88 -8.52 23.35
C ARG A 90 35.58 -9.07 22.73
N ILE A 91 35.03 -8.36 21.75
CA ILE A 91 33.82 -8.73 21.02
C ILE A 91 34.25 -9.28 19.65
N GLN A 92 33.76 -10.47 19.28
CA GLN A 92 34.13 -11.10 18.02
C GLN A 92 33.50 -10.38 16.81
N LYS A 93 32.25 -9.96 16.96
CA LYS A 93 31.52 -9.33 15.85
C LYS A 93 30.39 -8.44 16.38
N VAL A 94 30.27 -7.25 15.78
CA VAL A 94 29.14 -6.37 15.97
C VAL A 94 28.54 -6.04 14.60
N LYS A 95 27.25 -6.28 14.42
CA LYS A 95 26.52 -5.92 13.21
C LYS A 95 25.33 -5.06 13.59
N VAL A 96 25.25 -3.89 12.95
CA VAL A 96 24.09 -3.00 13.03
C VAL A 96 23.28 -3.16 11.75
N TYR A 97 21.96 -3.26 11.86
CA TYR A 97 21.12 -3.35 10.68
C TYR A 97 19.84 -2.52 10.84
N ILE A 98 19.32 -2.09 9.71
CA ILE A 98 18.01 -1.49 9.57
C ILE A 98 17.25 -2.21 8.45
N GLU A 99 16.02 -2.54 8.70
CA GLU A 99 15.12 -3.18 7.76
C GLU A 99 13.83 -2.37 7.65
N GLY A 100 13.40 -2.16 6.43
CA GLY A 100 12.13 -1.50 6.16
C GLY A 100 11.28 -2.35 5.22
N ASN A 101 10.02 -2.57 5.60
CA ASN A 101 9.06 -3.34 4.82
C ASN A 101 7.90 -2.45 4.37
N ASN A 102 7.45 -2.64 3.13
CA ASN A 102 6.35 -1.89 2.49
C ASN A 102 6.54 -0.36 2.58
N LEU A 103 7.75 0.12 2.33
CA LEU A 103 8.12 1.52 2.55
C LEU A 103 7.35 2.49 1.66
N CYS A 104 7.22 2.17 0.38
CA CYS A 104 6.56 3.02 -0.61
C CYS A 104 5.80 2.16 -1.62
N THR A 105 4.61 2.63 -2.01
CA THR A 105 3.82 2.09 -3.10
C THR A 105 3.42 3.23 -4.03
N TRP A 106 3.68 3.07 -5.32
CA TRP A 106 3.22 3.98 -6.37
C TRP A 106 2.21 3.23 -7.22
N SER A 107 0.99 3.73 -7.30
CA SER A 107 -0.10 3.17 -8.10
C SER A 107 -1.01 4.28 -8.61
N GLY A 108 -1.75 3.98 -9.68
CA GLY A 108 -2.82 4.85 -10.20
C GLY A 108 -4.17 4.65 -9.51
N LEU A 109 -4.21 3.84 -8.45
CA LEU A 109 -5.45 3.54 -7.73
C LEU A 109 -5.83 4.67 -6.77
N PRO A 110 -7.12 4.78 -6.44
CA PRO A 110 -7.59 5.71 -5.42
C PRO A 110 -6.94 5.46 -4.05
N GLU A 111 -6.86 6.51 -3.25
CA GLU A 111 -6.31 6.43 -1.90
C GLU A 111 -7.02 5.38 -1.04
N GLY A 112 -6.24 4.58 -0.32
CA GLY A 112 -6.75 3.50 0.53
C GLY A 112 -7.01 2.17 -0.18
N VAL A 113 -6.80 2.09 -1.49
CA VAL A 113 -6.88 0.83 -2.25
C VAL A 113 -5.49 0.23 -2.37
N ASP A 114 -5.32 -0.99 -1.86
CA ASP A 114 -4.06 -1.72 -2.04
C ASP A 114 -4.07 -2.47 -3.39
N PRO A 115 -3.10 -2.23 -4.27
CA PRO A 115 -3.06 -2.85 -5.59
C PRO A 115 -2.82 -4.37 -5.55
N GLU A 116 -2.23 -4.91 -4.49
CA GLU A 116 -2.03 -6.36 -4.34
C GLU A 116 -3.30 -7.10 -3.92
N TRP A 117 -4.31 -6.37 -3.45
CA TRP A 117 -5.55 -6.97 -3.01
C TRP A 117 -6.76 -6.27 -3.63
N PRO A 118 -7.17 -6.66 -4.82
CA PRO A 118 -8.29 -6.02 -5.54
C PRO A 118 -9.66 -6.21 -4.86
N GLY A 119 -9.73 -7.05 -3.84
CA GLY A 119 -10.95 -7.34 -3.09
C GLY A 119 -11.36 -6.26 -2.09
N VAL A 120 -11.49 -5.01 -2.52
CA VAL A 120 -11.92 -3.85 -1.68
C VAL A 120 -13.25 -4.08 -0.97
N THR A 121 -13.99 -5.12 -1.36
CA THR A 121 -15.36 -5.37 -0.89
C THR A 121 -15.46 -6.20 0.36
N ASN A 122 -14.38 -6.78 0.89
CA ASN A 122 -14.45 -7.80 1.95
C ASN A 122 -13.68 -7.46 3.23
N GLY A 123 -13.50 -6.18 3.56
CA GLY A 123 -12.87 -5.79 4.83
C GLY A 123 -11.36 -6.08 4.86
N TYR A 124 -10.67 -5.69 3.83
CA TYR A 124 -9.22 -5.81 3.73
C TYR A 124 -8.50 -4.95 4.78
N TYR A 125 -7.49 -5.53 5.43
CA TYR A 125 -6.58 -4.79 6.29
C TYR A 125 -5.38 -4.29 5.46
N PRO A 126 -5.14 -2.97 5.38
CA PRO A 126 -4.06 -2.43 4.56
C PRO A 126 -2.69 -2.90 5.03
N GLN A 127 -1.79 -3.14 4.08
CA GLN A 127 -0.41 -3.52 4.35
C GLN A 127 0.30 -2.45 5.18
N GLN A 128 0.83 -2.84 6.33
CA GLN A 128 1.52 -1.93 7.22
C GLN A 128 2.93 -1.62 6.72
N ARG A 129 3.33 -0.38 6.90
CA ARG A 129 4.72 0.04 6.76
C ARG A 129 5.45 -0.24 8.06
N THR A 130 6.55 -0.99 7.97
CA THR A 130 7.34 -1.37 9.14
C THR A 130 8.79 -0.97 8.95
N VAL A 131 9.39 -0.38 9.99
CA VAL A 131 10.81 -0.11 10.04
C VAL A 131 11.36 -0.72 11.32
N VAL A 132 12.37 -1.55 11.18
CA VAL A 132 13.03 -2.26 12.29
C VAL A 132 14.52 -1.94 12.28
N GLY A 133 15.07 -1.56 13.42
CA GLY A 133 16.50 -1.46 13.63
C GLY A 133 16.97 -2.49 14.64
N GLY A 134 18.13 -3.09 14.40
CA GLY A 134 18.67 -4.11 15.29
C GLY A 134 20.19 -4.09 15.40
N LEU A 135 20.67 -4.66 16.51
CA LEU A 135 22.06 -4.85 16.84
C LEU A 135 22.31 -6.33 17.13
N GLU A 136 23.25 -6.93 16.41
CA GLU A 136 23.70 -8.30 16.63
C GLU A 136 25.12 -8.24 17.20
N VAL A 137 25.34 -8.82 18.38
CA VAL A 137 26.65 -8.87 19.05
C VAL A 137 27.02 -10.32 19.29
N SER A 138 28.18 -10.73 18.85
CA SER A 138 28.78 -12.05 19.10
C SER A 138 30.06 -11.90 19.95
N PHE A 139 30.13 -12.67 21.02
CA PHE A 139 31.25 -12.69 21.96
C PHE A 139 32.17 -13.86 21.68
#